data_14184797be321f4416bf60dfb52a373d
#
_entry.id   14184797be321f4416bf60dfb52a373d
#
_cell.length_a   1.000
_cell.length_b   1.000
_cell.length_c   1.000
_cell.angle_alpha   90.00
_cell.angle_beta   90.00
_cell.angle_gamma   90.00
#
_symmetry.space_group_name_H-M   'P 1'
#
loop_
_entity.id
_entity.type
_entity.pdbx_description
1 polymer ?
#
loop_
_entity_poly.entity_id
_entity_poly.type
_entity_poly.pdbx_seq_one_letter_code
_entity_poly.pdbx_strand_id
1 'polypeptide(L)'
;STCAMLEAILLASGYRVALYTSPHLVRFNERARVNGQAVQDEWLLERFEQVEQARGDTSLTYFEFTTLAILAGFQHESLDACILEVGLGGRLDAVNLIDADCSIVTSVDIDHAEYLGDTREAIGFEKAHIFRAGRPAICADPVPVKSLVDHAQSIGADLWLFGRDFNYSGDRQQWAYGGRSVRRGSLAYPALRGANQLLNASGVLAALEAMRMRLPVSAQAIRQGLAIDRKSTRLNSSHANISYA
;
A
#
# COMPACT_ATOMS: atom_id res chain seq x y z
N SER A 1 -4.26 0.32 -7.16
CA SER A 1 -5.58 0.87 -6.75
C SER A 1 -5.63 1.22 -5.27
N THR A 2 -5.19 0.35 -4.36
CA THR A 2 -5.17 0.59 -2.91
C THR A 2 -4.34 1.81 -2.54
N CYS A 3 -3.11 1.93 -3.05
CA CYS A 3 -2.24 3.10 -2.86
C CYS A 3 -2.89 4.41 -3.31
N ALA A 4 -3.54 4.41 -4.48
CA ALA A 4 -4.20 5.61 -5.01
C ALA A 4 -5.39 6.06 -4.15
N MET A 5 -6.17 5.13 -3.60
CA MET A 5 -7.27 5.46 -2.69
C MET A 5 -6.74 6.04 -1.37
N LEU A 6 -5.68 5.43 -0.81
CA LEU A 6 -5.03 5.97 0.39
C LEU A 6 -4.47 7.36 0.17
N GLU A 7 -3.68 7.56 -0.89
CA GLU A 7 -3.14 8.87 -1.26
C GLU A 7 -4.27 9.91 -1.36
N ALA A 8 -5.34 9.58 -2.09
CA ALA A 8 -6.45 10.50 -2.29
C ALA A 8 -7.18 10.87 -0.98
N ILE A 9 -7.40 9.90 -0.08
CA ILE A 9 -8.06 10.14 1.21
C ILE A 9 -7.16 10.97 2.13
N LEU A 10 -5.87 10.65 2.22
CA LEU A 10 -4.95 11.38 3.07
C LEU A 10 -4.73 12.82 2.60
N LEU A 11 -4.61 13.04 1.28
CA LEU A 11 -4.56 14.38 0.70
C LEU A 11 -5.85 15.18 0.94
N ALA A 12 -7.03 14.54 0.80
CA ALA A 12 -8.30 15.16 1.12
C ALA A 12 -8.46 15.50 2.61
N SER A 13 -7.67 14.84 3.47
CA SER A 13 -7.59 15.13 4.90
C SER A 13 -6.58 16.24 5.24
N GLY A 14 -5.88 16.79 4.25
CA GLY A 14 -4.89 17.87 4.43
C GLY A 14 -3.49 17.39 4.80
N TYR A 15 -3.21 16.08 4.74
CA TYR A 15 -1.88 15.54 5.00
C TYR A 15 -0.94 15.74 3.81
N ARG A 16 0.35 15.91 4.11
CA ARG A 16 1.44 15.88 3.13
C ARG A 16 1.86 14.43 2.93
N VAL A 17 1.71 13.92 1.71
CA VAL A 17 1.80 12.50 1.41
C VAL A 17 2.84 12.25 0.34
N ALA A 18 3.76 11.31 0.60
CA ALA A 18 4.57 10.69 -0.44
C ALA A 18 3.97 9.35 -0.85
N LEU A 19 4.12 9.02 -2.11
CA LEU A 19 3.68 7.75 -2.69
C LEU A 19 4.77 7.17 -3.59
N TYR A 20 5.21 5.94 -3.29
CA TYR A 20 6.04 5.13 -4.17
C TYR A 20 5.22 3.97 -4.74
N THR A 21 5.19 3.84 -6.06
CA THR A 21 4.52 2.76 -6.78
C THR A 21 5.38 2.21 -7.91
N SER A 22 5.18 0.93 -8.25
CA SER A 22 5.85 0.28 -9.40
C SER A 22 4.96 -0.77 -10.06
N PRO A 23 5.13 -1.02 -11.36
CA PRO A 23 5.93 -0.25 -12.32
C PRO A 23 5.26 1.07 -12.73
N HIS A 24 5.97 1.94 -13.46
CA HIS A 24 5.37 3.09 -14.14
C HIS A 24 4.70 2.69 -15.47
N LEU A 25 3.81 3.52 -15.97
CA LEU A 25 3.10 3.28 -17.24
C LEU A 25 3.80 3.93 -18.44
N VAL A 26 4.18 5.19 -18.31
CA VAL A 26 4.75 6.01 -19.39
C VAL A 26 6.08 6.62 -18.97
N ARG A 27 6.11 7.29 -17.81
CA ARG A 27 7.28 8.00 -17.32
C ARG A 27 7.75 7.45 -15.98
N PHE A 28 9.07 7.33 -15.83
CA PHE A 28 9.68 6.85 -14.57
C PHE A 28 9.23 7.64 -13.34
N ASN A 29 9.04 8.96 -13.48
CA ASN A 29 8.59 9.87 -12.41
C ASN A 29 7.26 9.47 -11.77
N GLU A 30 6.42 8.70 -12.48
CA GLU A 30 5.16 8.19 -11.93
C GLU A 30 5.37 7.31 -10.69
N ARG A 31 6.59 6.74 -10.53
CA ARG A 31 6.95 5.90 -9.38
C ARG A 31 7.03 6.67 -8.08
N ALA A 32 7.38 7.94 -8.13
CA ALA A 32 7.52 8.81 -6.96
C ALA A 32 6.60 10.03 -7.07
N ARG A 33 5.73 10.18 -6.08
CA ARG A 33 4.80 11.31 -6.00
C ARG A 33 4.91 11.97 -4.64
N VAL A 34 4.88 13.28 -4.64
CA VAL A 34 4.81 14.10 -3.42
C VAL A 34 3.59 14.99 -3.53
N ASN A 35 2.73 14.94 -2.53
CA ASN A 35 1.47 15.70 -2.48
C ASN A 35 0.61 15.56 -3.75
N GLY A 36 0.57 14.32 -4.29
CA GLY A 36 -0.25 13.98 -5.44
C GLY A 36 0.35 14.36 -6.80
N GLN A 37 1.56 14.92 -6.86
CA GLN A 37 2.28 15.28 -8.08
C GLN A 37 3.47 14.36 -8.28
N ALA A 38 3.70 13.89 -9.51
CA ALA A 38 4.92 13.17 -9.83
C ALA A 38 6.13 14.11 -9.67
N VAL A 39 7.23 13.56 -9.16
CA VAL A 39 8.46 14.33 -8.98
C VAL A 39 9.07 14.72 -10.32
N GLN A 40 9.87 15.79 -10.35
CA GLN A 40 10.56 16.26 -11.55
C GLN A 40 11.85 15.47 -11.80
N ASP A 41 12.40 15.57 -13.01
CA ASP A 41 13.61 14.86 -13.40
C ASP A 41 14.80 15.28 -12.53
N GLU A 42 14.92 16.57 -12.21
CA GLU A 42 15.98 17.12 -11.38
C GLU A 42 15.97 16.51 -9.98
N TRP A 43 14.78 16.33 -9.40
CA TRP A 43 14.60 15.68 -8.09
C TRP A 43 15.13 14.24 -8.11
N LEU A 44 14.88 13.50 -9.18
CA LEU A 44 15.37 12.12 -9.34
C LEU A 44 16.88 12.07 -9.56
N LEU A 45 17.41 12.93 -10.43
CA LEU A 45 18.84 12.96 -10.77
C LEU A 45 19.72 13.21 -9.56
N GLU A 46 19.36 14.17 -8.71
CA GLU A 46 20.07 14.42 -7.44
C GLU A 46 20.11 13.17 -6.54
N ARG A 47 19.02 12.41 -6.48
CA ARG A 47 18.93 11.21 -5.63
C ARG A 47 19.67 10.03 -6.25
N PHE A 48 19.66 9.91 -7.57
CA PHE A 48 20.49 8.91 -8.25
C PHE A 48 21.97 9.16 -8.01
N GLU A 49 22.43 10.40 -8.11
CA GLU A 49 23.81 10.77 -7.79
C GLU A 49 24.18 10.46 -6.34
N GLN A 50 23.28 10.77 -5.40
CA GLN A 50 23.46 10.48 -3.97
C GLN A 50 23.62 8.98 -3.71
N VAL A 51 22.77 8.14 -4.30
CA VAL A 51 22.85 6.68 -4.15
C VAL A 51 24.10 6.14 -4.84
N GLU A 52 24.45 6.64 -6.04
CA GLU A 52 25.66 6.23 -6.77
C GLU A 52 26.91 6.49 -5.95
N GLN A 53 26.99 7.64 -5.30
CA GLN A 53 28.12 7.97 -4.41
C GLN A 53 28.13 7.09 -3.15
N ALA A 54 26.96 6.85 -2.55
CA ALA A 54 26.86 6.12 -1.29
C ALA A 54 27.11 4.62 -1.44
N ARG A 55 26.69 4.01 -2.57
CA ARG A 55 26.85 2.57 -2.78
C ARG A 55 28.30 2.13 -2.96
N GLY A 56 29.19 3.00 -3.44
CA GLY A 56 30.59 2.64 -3.73
C GLY A 56 30.66 1.45 -4.68
N ASP A 57 31.36 0.39 -4.25
CA ASP A 57 31.50 -0.86 -5.02
C ASP A 57 30.35 -1.86 -4.81
N THR A 58 29.32 -1.50 -4.02
CA THR A 58 28.17 -2.38 -3.79
C THR A 58 27.32 -2.49 -5.05
N SER A 59 27.13 -3.71 -5.52
CA SER A 59 26.23 -3.99 -6.66
C SER A 59 24.78 -3.90 -6.19
N LEU A 60 23.98 -3.15 -6.91
CA LEU A 60 22.54 -3.01 -6.71
C LEU A 60 21.79 -3.38 -7.98
N THR A 61 20.68 -4.05 -7.84
CA THR A 61 19.74 -4.23 -8.96
C THR A 61 19.11 -2.89 -9.32
N TYR A 62 18.53 -2.79 -10.52
CA TYR A 62 17.77 -1.61 -10.93
C TYR A 62 16.68 -1.23 -9.92
N PHE A 63 15.97 -2.23 -9.38
CA PHE A 63 14.89 -2.00 -8.43
C PHE A 63 15.42 -1.49 -7.08
N GLU A 64 16.47 -2.10 -6.55
CA GLU A 64 17.11 -1.66 -5.31
C GLU A 64 17.64 -0.24 -5.43
N PHE A 65 18.39 0.06 -6.49
CA PHE A 65 18.92 1.38 -6.75
C PHE A 65 17.84 2.46 -6.80
N THR A 66 16.80 2.23 -7.60
CA THR A 66 15.72 3.19 -7.77
C THR A 66 14.84 3.34 -6.53
N THR A 67 14.63 2.26 -5.77
CA THR A 67 13.93 2.31 -4.48
C THR A 67 14.71 3.14 -3.47
N LEU A 68 16.01 2.90 -3.32
CA LEU A 68 16.86 3.69 -2.40
C LEU A 68 16.86 5.17 -2.76
N ALA A 69 16.95 5.51 -4.05
CA ALA A 69 16.94 6.90 -4.50
C ALA A 69 15.62 7.60 -4.14
N ILE A 70 14.48 6.94 -4.37
CA ILE A 70 13.17 7.51 -4.07
C ILE A 70 12.99 7.65 -2.54
N LEU A 71 13.36 6.64 -1.75
CA LEU A 71 13.29 6.71 -0.29
C LEU A 71 14.19 7.81 0.27
N ALA A 72 15.42 7.95 -0.24
CA ALA A 72 16.32 9.03 0.14
C ALA A 72 15.70 10.41 -0.19
N GLY A 73 15.02 10.54 -1.34
CA GLY A 73 14.32 11.76 -1.69
C GLY A 73 13.18 12.09 -0.74
N PHE A 74 12.39 11.11 -0.35
CA PHE A 74 11.29 11.32 0.59
C PHE A 74 11.75 11.79 1.98
N GLN A 75 12.96 11.42 2.42
CA GLN A 75 13.53 11.92 3.69
C GLN A 75 13.74 13.44 3.69
N HIS A 76 13.88 14.07 2.53
CA HIS A 76 14.05 15.52 2.41
C HIS A 76 12.71 16.28 2.31
N GLU A 77 11.61 15.55 2.21
CA GLU A 77 10.27 16.12 2.15
C GLU A 77 9.66 16.22 3.55
N SER A 78 8.92 17.28 3.80
CA SER A 78 8.15 17.41 5.05
C SER A 78 6.84 16.62 4.94
N LEU A 79 6.86 15.36 5.31
CA LEU A 79 5.74 14.43 5.14
C LEU A 79 5.02 14.13 6.44
N ASP A 80 3.72 13.86 6.34
CA ASP A 80 2.89 13.33 7.43
C ASP A 80 2.63 11.82 7.24
N ALA A 81 2.69 11.34 5.99
CA ALA A 81 2.55 9.93 5.64
C ALA A 81 3.35 9.57 4.37
N CYS A 82 3.85 8.35 4.35
CA CYS A 82 4.49 7.75 3.18
C CYS A 82 3.80 6.44 2.84
N ILE A 83 3.35 6.29 1.59
CA ILE A 83 2.72 5.08 1.08
C ILE A 83 3.71 4.40 0.16
N LEU A 84 4.04 3.15 0.47
CA LEU A 84 5.06 2.38 -0.25
C LEU A 84 4.44 1.11 -0.83
N GLU A 85 4.50 0.95 -2.15
CA GLU A 85 4.08 -0.27 -2.83
C GLU A 85 5.28 -1.21 -2.97
N VAL A 86 5.12 -2.45 -2.47
CA VAL A 86 6.10 -3.52 -2.65
C VAL A 86 6.13 -3.95 -4.13
N GLY A 87 7.30 -4.11 -4.69
CA GLY A 87 7.46 -4.49 -6.09
C GLY A 87 7.16 -5.98 -6.32
N LEU A 88 7.74 -6.87 -5.52
CA LEU A 88 7.59 -8.31 -5.68
C LEU A 88 7.67 -9.04 -4.33
N GLY A 89 6.67 -9.86 -4.03
CA GLY A 89 6.64 -10.67 -2.82
C GLY A 89 6.49 -9.84 -1.56
N GLY A 90 7.56 -9.61 -0.85
CA GLY A 90 7.61 -8.81 0.39
C GLY A 90 8.93 -9.02 1.14
N ARG A 91 9.22 -10.26 1.56
CA ARG A 91 10.33 -10.60 2.45
C ARG A 91 11.70 -10.05 2.01
N LEU A 92 12.02 -10.18 0.74
CA LEU A 92 13.29 -9.75 0.15
C LEU A 92 13.16 -8.51 -0.75
N ASP A 93 12.00 -7.86 -0.74
CA ASP A 93 11.79 -6.65 -1.52
C ASP A 93 12.53 -5.46 -0.91
N ALA A 94 13.10 -4.60 -1.75
CA ALA A 94 13.85 -3.44 -1.29
C ALA A 94 13.01 -2.46 -0.46
N VAL A 95 11.70 -2.36 -0.73
CA VAL A 95 10.76 -1.52 0.05
C VAL A 95 10.63 -2.01 1.49
N ASN A 96 10.83 -3.31 1.73
CA ASN A 96 10.72 -3.91 3.06
C ASN A 96 11.87 -3.52 4.02
N LEU A 97 12.81 -2.71 3.56
CA LEU A 97 13.80 -2.03 4.40
C LEU A 97 13.13 -1.10 5.43
N ILE A 98 11.96 -0.57 5.11
CA ILE A 98 11.22 0.37 5.97
C ILE A 98 10.31 -0.41 6.94
N ASP A 99 10.43 -0.12 8.22
CA ASP A 99 9.54 -0.65 9.25
C ASP A 99 8.21 0.11 9.26
N ALA A 100 7.24 -0.43 8.54
CA ALA A 100 5.95 0.21 8.38
C ALA A 100 5.14 0.31 9.69
N ASP A 101 4.41 1.41 9.87
CA ASP A 101 3.44 1.58 10.96
C ASP A 101 2.15 0.79 10.73
N CYS A 102 1.82 0.49 9.48
CA CYS A 102 0.69 -0.35 9.08
C CYS A 102 1.00 -1.00 7.73
N SER A 103 0.70 -2.28 7.59
CA SER A 103 0.91 -3.01 6.33
C SER A 103 -0.41 -3.58 5.81
N ILE A 104 -0.56 -3.62 4.47
CA ILE A 104 -1.75 -4.18 3.81
C ILE A 104 -1.32 -5.25 2.81
N VAL A 105 -1.83 -6.45 2.96
CA VAL A 105 -1.86 -7.49 1.92
C VAL A 105 -3.26 -7.50 1.30
N THR A 106 -3.36 -7.20 0.00
CA THR A 106 -4.65 -7.04 -0.70
C THR A 106 -5.28 -8.37 -1.06
N SER A 107 -4.51 -9.23 -1.73
CA SER A 107 -4.88 -10.59 -2.07
C SER A 107 -3.63 -11.45 -2.28
N VAL A 108 -3.79 -12.74 -2.08
CA VAL A 108 -2.75 -13.73 -2.38
C VAL A 108 -3.24 -14.59 -3.52
N ASP A 109 -2.65 -14.43 -4.69
CA ASP A 109 -2.95 -15.24 -5.87
C ASP A 109 -1.66 -15.78 -6.50
N ILE A 110 -1.77 -16.80 -7.34
CA ILE A 110 -0.60 -17.37 -8.00
C ILE A 110 -0.17 -16.42 -9.12
N ASP A 111 0.92 -15.72 -8.85
CA ASP A 111 1.58 -14.82 -9.79
C ASP A 111 3.08 -14.82 -9.52
N HIS A 112 3.89 -14.57 -10.56
CA HIS A 112 5.34 -14.63 -10.46
C HIS A 112 5.88 -15.93 -9.84
N ALA A 113 5.30 -17.07 -10.21
CA ALA A 113 5.61 -18.39 -9.63
C ALA A 113 7.10 -18.75 -9.67
N GLU A 114 7.83 -18.24 -10.68
CA GLU A 114 9.29 -18.43 -10.82
C GLU A 114 10.10 -17.88 -9.65
N TYR A 115 9.57 -16.84 -8.95
CA TYR A 115 10.26 -16.15 -7.86
C TYR A 115 9.63 -16.38 -6.48
N LEU A 116 8.31 -16.53 -6.42
CA LEU A 116 7.58 -16.57 -5.16
C LEU A 116 7.07 -17.97 -4.78
N GLY A 117 7.23 -18.93 -5.71
CA GLY A 117 6.67 -20.27 -5.56
C GLY A 117 5.33 -20.46 -6.28
N ASP A 118 4.94 -21.71 -6.45
CA ASP A 118 3.81 -22.16 -7.24
C ASP A 118 2.51 -22.37 -6.45
N THR A 119 2.53 -22.04 -5.16
CA THR A 119 1.37 -22.17 -4.26
C THR A 119 1.00 -20.86 -3.59
N ARG A 120 -0.29 -20.68 -3.30
CA ARG A 120 -0.75 -19.51 -2.51
C ARG A 120 -0.09 -19.45 -1.14
N GLU A 121 0.24 -20.59 -0.53
CA GLU A 121 0.92 -20.65 0.77
C GLU A 121 2.35 -20.09 0.70
N ALA A 122 3.12 -20.45 -0.33
CA ALA A 122 4.46 -19.91 -0.53
C ALA A 122 4.42 -18.41 -0.78
N ILE A 123 3.53 -17.95 -1.65
CA ILE A 123 3.35 -16.53 -1.96
C ILE A 123 2.87 -15.75 -0.72
N GLY A 124 1.95 -16.30 0.05
CA GLY A 124 1.47 -15.70 1.29
C GLY A 124 2.54 -15.58 2.35
N PHE A 125 3.43 -16.57 2.44
CA PHE A 125 4.60 -16.50 3.30
C PHE A 125 5.51 -15.31 2.92
N GLU A 126 5.87 -15.17 1.65
CA GLU A 126 6.68 -14.05 1.18
C GLU A 126 6.02 -12.69 1.45
N LYS A 127 4.71 -12.56 1.20
CA LYS A 127 3.96 -11.31 1.43
C LYS A 127 3.82 -10.96 2.90
N ALA A 128 3.64 -11.95 3.77
CA ALA A 128 3.44 -11.73 5.20
C ALA A 128 4.64 -11.08 5.90
N HIS A 129 5.84 -11.20 5.33
CA HIS A 129 7.07 -10.64 5.91
C HIS A 129 7.17 -9.10 5.84
N ILE A 130 6.20 -8.43 5.27
CA ILE A 130 6.07 -6.97 5.42
C ILE A 130 5.43 -6.58 6.77
N PHE A 131 4.84 -7.52 7.48
CA PHE A 131 4.24 -7.28 8.79
C PHE A 131 5.30 -7.03 9.85
N ARG A 132 4.95 -6.27 10.88
CA ARG A 132 5.84 -5.94 12.00
C ARG A 132 5.17 -6.26 13.33
N ALA A 133 5.96 -6.68 14.31
CA ALA A 133 5.50 -6.97 15.67
C ALA A 133 4.76 -5.79 16.29
N GLY A 134 3.58 -6.02 16.86
CA GLY A 134 2.77 -4.98 17.51
C GLY A 134 2.18 -3.92 16.58
N ARG A 135 2.37 -4.04 15.25
CA ARG A 135 1.82 -3.10 14.27
C ARG A 135 0.59 -3.69 13.57
N PRO A 136 -0.36 -2.84 13.12
CA PRO A 136 -1.50 -3.28 12.33
C PRO A 136 -1.06 -3.96 11.02
N ALA A 137 -1.59 -5.16 10.79
CA ALA A 137 -1.36 -5.99 9.63
C ALA A 137 -2.72 -6.32 9.00
N ILE A 138 -3.06 -5.64 7.92
CA ILE A 138 -4.36 -5.76 7.26
C ILE A 138 -4.26 -6.81 6.16
N CYS A 139 -5.07 -7.86 6.22
CA CYS A 139 -5.22 -8.83 5.16
C CYS A 139 -6.63 -8.72 4.56
N ALA A 140 -6.70 -8.20 3.34
CA ALA A 140 -7.95 -8.03 2.60
C ALA A 140 -8.28 -9.25 1.73
N ASP A 141 -7.51 -10.33 1.80
CA ASP A 141 -7.82 -11.57 1.10
C ASP A 141 -9.06 -12.23 1.72
N PRO A 142 -10.11 -12.53 0.92
CA PRO A 142 -11.31 -13.23 1.43
C PRO A 142 -11.03 -14.64 1.95
N VAL A 143 -9.97 -15.27 1.46
CA VAL A 143 -9.53 -16.61 1.85
C VAL A 143 -8.05 -16.55 2.23
N PRO A 144 -7.73 -15.97 3.40
CA PRO A 144 -6.35 -15.79 3.81
C PRO A 144 -5.64 -17.14 3.96
N VAL A 145 -4.43 -17.22 3.44
CA VAL A 145 -3.62 -18.43 3.51
C VAL A 145 -3.04 -18.62 4.91
N LYS A 146 -2.86 -19.89 5.29
CA LYS A 146 -2.40 -20.26 6.64
C LYS A 146 -1.01 -19.70 6.95
N SER A 147 -0.08 -19.74 5.99
CA SER A 147 1.28 -19.22 6.16
C SER A 147 1.32 -17.74 6.54
N LEU A 148 0.42 -16.92 5.98
CA LEU A 148 0.30 -15.50 6.32
C LEU A 148 -0.21 -15.33 7.75
N VAL A 149 -1.25 -16.07 8.13
CA VAL A 149 -1.84 -16.00 9.47
C VAL A 149 -0.84 -16.46 10.53
N ASP A 150 -0.19 -17.60 10.30
CA ASP A 150 0.81 -18.16 11.21
C ASP A 150 1.99 -17.20 11.41
N HIS A 151 2.50 -16.58 10.32
CA HIS A 151 3.57 -15.62 10.42
C HIS A 151 3.16 -14.40 11.25
N ALA A 152 2.02 -13.80 10.96
CA ALA A 152 1.51 -12.64 11.71
C ALA A 152 1.36 -12.96 13.20
N GLN A 153 0.86 -14.14 13.55
CA GLN A 153 0.75 -14.60 14.94
C GLN A 153 2.12 -14.81 15.58
N SER A 154 3.06 -15.44 14.87
CA SER A 154 4.39 -15.76 15.39
C SER A 154 5.20 -14.52 15.78
N ILE A 155 5.02 -13.41 15.04
CA ILE A 155 5.69 -12.14 15.31
C ILE A 155 4.87 -11.21 16.23
N GLY A 156 3.63 -11.60 16.58
CA GLY A 156 2.74 -10.76 17.39
C GLY A 156 2.23 -9.51 16.68
N ALA A 157 2.00 -9.55 15.37
CA ALA A 157 1.38 -8.47 14.63
C ALA A 157 -0.12 -8.35 15.00
N ASP A 158 -0.67 -7.13 14.98
CA ASP A 158 -2.12 -6.91 15.14
C ASP A 158 -2.85 -7.23 13.83
N LEU A 159 -3.13 -8.52 13.61
CA LEU A 159 -3.70 -9.02 12.36
C LEU A 159 -5.21 -8.75 12.26
N TRP A 160 -5.59 -8.03 11.20
CA TRP A 160 -6.97 -7.74 10.80
C TRP A 160 -7.33 -8.54 9.56
N LEU A 161 -8.29 -9.44 9.65
CA LEU A 161 -8.74 -10.28 8.55
C LEU A 161 -10.07 -9.78 7.98
N PHE A 162 -10.16 -9.70 6.66
CA PHE A 162 -11.43 -9.53 5.98
C PHE A 162 -12.41 -10.66 6.35
N GLY A 163 -13.67 -10.33 6.54
CA GLY A 163 -14.70 -11.27 6.97
C GLY A 163 -14.76 -11.52 8.49
N ARG A 164 -13.66 -11.27 9.23
CA ARG A 164 -13.60 -11.41 10.69
C ARG A 164 -13.55 -10.05 11.41
N ASP A 165 -12.57 -9.21 11.06
CA ASP A 165 -12.29 -7.94 11.74
C ASP A 165 -12.89 -6.75 11.00
N PHE A 166 -13.01 -6.85 9.70
CA PHE A 166 -13.66 -5.87 8.84
C PHE A 166 -14.37 -6.53 7.67
N ASN A 167 -15.36 -5.83 7.14
CA ASN A 167 -16.16 -6.32 6.03
C ASN A 167 -16.80 -5.15 5.27
N TYR A 168 -17.40 -5.43 4.14
CA TYR A 168 -18.27 -4.49 3.44
C TYR A 168 -19.60 -5.15 3.06
N SER A 169 -20.60 -4.31 2.88
CA SER A 169 -21.88 -4.68 2.28
C SER A 169 -22.29 -3.58 1.29
N GLY A 170 -23.07 -3.90 0.29
CA GLY A 170 -23.48 -2.90 -0.68
C GLY A 170 -24.68 -3.34 -1.51
N ASP A 171 -25.34 -2.37 -2.12
CA ASP A 171 -26.41 -2.53 -3.09
C ASP A 171 -25.95 -1.98 -4.46
N ARG A 172 -26.90 -1.62 -5.36
CA ARG A 172 -26.56 -1.07 -6.68
C ARG A 172 -26.07 0.39 -6.67
N GLN A 173 -26.28 1.11 -5.57
CA GLN A 173 -26.06 2.57 -5.50
C GLN A 173 -24.98 2.95 -4.51
N GLN A 174 -24.86 2.25 -3.39
CA GLN A 174 -23.98 2.59 -2.30
C GLN A 174 -23.45 1.35 -1.59
N TRP A 175 -22.37 1.53 -0.83
CA TRP A 175 -21.83 0.49 0.02
C TRP A 175 -21.56 0.99 1.44
N ALA A 176 -21.34 0.08 2.33
CA ALA A 176 -21.00 0.34 3.73
C ALA A 176 -19.77 -0.48 4.14
N TYR A 177 -18.97 0.10 4.98
CA TYR A 177 -17.84 -0.53 5.65
C TYR A 177 -18.16 -0.80 7.12
N GLY A 178 -17.77 -1.96 7.61
CA GLY A 178 -17.78 -2.31 9.03
C GLY A 178 -16.41 -2.82 9.47
N GLY A 179 -15.79 -2.13 10.41
CA GLY A 179 -14.52 -2.52 11.02
C GLY A 179 -14.69 -2.94 12.48
N ARG A 180 -13.59 -3.07 13.24
CA ARG A 180 -13.62 -3.47 14.65
C ARG A 180 -14.40 -2.49 15.54
N SER A 181 -14.27 -1.19 15.27
CA SER A 181 -14.89 -0.14 16.10
C SER A 181 -15.61 0.94 15.29
N VAL A 182 -15.46 0.95 13.98
CA VAL A 182 -16.03 1.97 13.10
C VAL A 182 -17.02 1.34 12.13
N ARG A 183 -18.13 2.05 11.90
CA ARG A 183 -19.11 1.76 10.85
C ARG A 183 -19.27 2.98 9.97
N ARG A 184 -19.25 2.80 8.64
CA ARG A 184 -19.40 3.88 7.68
C ARG A 184 -20.40 3.46 6.60
N GLY A 185 -21.54 4.07 6.59
CA GLY A 185 -22.61 3.84 5.60
C GLY A 185 -22.63 4.91 4.50
N SER A 186 -23.46 4.66 3.50
CA SER A 186 -23.73 5.60 2.40
C SER A 186 -22.46 6.06 1.67
N LEU A 187 -21.55 5.12 1.43
CA LEU A 187 -20.35 5.37 0.64
C LEU A 187 -20.68 5.17 -0.85
N ALA A 188 -20.27 6.13 -1.68
CA ALA A 188 -20.29 5.94 -3.12
C ALA A 188 -19.27 4.86 -3.52
N TYR A 189 -19.57 4.12 -4.58
CA TYR A 189 -18.60 3.16 -5.12
C TYR A 189 -17.31 3.87 -5.52
N PRO A 190 -16.14 3.24 -5.30
CA PRO A 190 -14.89 3.80 -5.76
C PRO A 190 -14.93 4.12 -7.25
N ALA A 191 -14.38 5.26 -7.64
CA ALA A 191 -14.33 5.68 -9.05
C ALA A 191 -13.52 4.69 -9.91
N LEU A 192 -12.54 4.03 -9.33
CA LEU A 192 -11.83 2.92 -9.96
C LEU A 192 -12.78 1.71 -10.08
N ARG A 193 -12.96 1.22 -11.32
CA ARG A 193 -13.85 0.09 -11.59
C ARG A 193 -13.08 -1.24 -11.60
N GLY A 194 -13.74 -2.31 -11.14
CA GLY A 194 -13.20 -3.67 -11.14
C GLY A 194 -13.78 -4.50 -9.99
N ALA A 195 -13.79 -5.82 -10.14
CA ALA A 195 -14.41 -6.74 -9.18
C ALA A 195 -13.86 -6.60 -7.75
N ASN A 196 -12.57 -6.31 -7.61
CA ASN A 196 -11.89 -6.26 -6.32
C ASN A 196 -11.85 -4.85 -5.69
N GLN A 197 -12.50 -3.84 -6.29
CA GLN A 197 -12.35 -2.46 -5.79
C GLN A 197 -12.99 -2.23 -4.42
N LEU A 198 -14.11 -2.87 -4.12
CA LEU A 198 -14.70 -2.79 -2.78
C LEU A 198 -13.84 -3.50 -1.74
N LEU A 199 -13.23 -4.62 -2.11
CA LEU A 199 -12.31 -5.34 -1.25
C LEU A 199 -11.08 -4.48 -0.94
N ASN A 200 -10.47 -3.88 -1.97
CA ASN A 200 -9.36 -2.94 -1.80
C ASN A 200 -9.75 -1.72 -0.95
N ALA A 201 -10.93 -1.13 -1.22
CA ALA A 201 -11.43 0.01 -0.45
C ALA A 201 -11.69 -0.37 1.02
N SER A 202 -12.21 -1.56 1.28
CA SER A 202 -12.42 -2.02 2.65
C SER A 202 -11.10 -2.22 3.40
N GLY A 203 -10.06 -2.74 2.74
CA GLY A 203 -8.69 -2.82 3.28
C GLY A 203 -8.09 -1.44 3.58
N VAL A 204 -8.30 -0.47 2.68
CA VAL A 204 -7.92 0.94 2.91
C VAL A 204 -8.60 1.50 4.16
N LEU A 205 -9.91 1.31 4.30
CA LEU A 205 -10.65 1.82 5.45
C LEU A 205 -10.25 1.11 6.76
N ALA A 206 -9.91 -0.18 6.70
CA ALA A 206 -9.38 -0.92 7.85
C ALA A 206 -8.02 -0.36 8.29
N ALA A 207 -7.10 -0.07 7.36
CA ALA A 207 -5.83 0.56 7.67
C ALA A 207 -6.01 1.96 8.29
N LEU A 208 -6.88 2.79 7.70
CA LEU A 208 -7.20 4.11 8.24
C LEU A 208 -7.87 4.05 9.62
N GLU A 209 -8.70 3.03 9.87
CA GLU A 209 -9.27 2.78 11.21
C GLU A 209 -8.18 2.38 12.21
N ALA A 210 -7.29 1.47 11.85
CA ALA A 210 -6.18 1.05 12.69
C ALA A 210 -5.23 2.22 13.03
N MET A 211 -5.03 3.12 12.07
CA MET A 211 -4.15 4.30 12.21
C MET A 211 -4.84 5.56 12.75
N ARG A 212 -6.13 5.49 13.14
CA ARG A 212 -6.95 6.66 13.47
C ARG A 212 -6.41 7.57 14.58
N MET A 213 -5.57 7.05 15.46
CA MET A 213 -4.97 7.83 16.54
C MET A 213 -3.77 8.66 16.05
N ARG A 214 -3.11 8.25 14.97
CA ARG A 214 -1.98 8.94 14.35
C ARG A 214 -2.38 9.77 13.14
N LEU A 215 -3.26 9.21 12.29
CA LEU A 215 -3.74 9.81 11.05
C LEU A 215 -5.28 9.84 11.04
N PRO A 216 -5.92 10.69 11.86
CA PRO A 216 -7.37 10.81 11.86
C PRO A 216 -7.89 11.33 10.53
N VAL A 217 -8.88 10.65 9.95
CA VAL A 217 -9.52 11.03 8.70
C VAL A 217 -11.02 11.25 8.89
N SER A 218 -11.55 12.32 8.29
CA SER A 218 -12.97 12.62 8.34
C SER A 218 -13.79 11.77 7.36
N ALA A 219 -15.08 11.61 7.64
CA ALA A 219 -16.00 10.94 6.70
C ALA A 219 -16.09 11.67 5.35
N GLN A 220 -15.93 12.99 5.34
CA GLN A 220 -15.91 13.79 4.13
C GLN A 220 -14.67 13.50 3.28
N ALA A 221 -13.49 13.46 3.89
CA ALA A 221 -12.24 13.14 3.19
C ALA A 221 -12.28 11.73 2.57
N ILE A 222 -12.85 10.75 3.28
CA ILE A 222 -13.05 9.40 2.73
C ILE A 222 -13.95 9.43 1.49
N ARG A 223 -15.10 10.12 1.55
CA ARG A 223 -15.99 10.22 0.41
C ARG A 223 -15.33 10.90 -0.78
N GLN A 224 -14.59 11.99 -0.54
CA GLN A 224 -13.83 12.70 -1.57
C GLN A 224 -12.75 11.81 -2.18
N GLY A 225 -11.94 11.18 -1.36
CA GLY A 225 -10.82 10.35 -1.83
C GLY A 225 -11.27 9.11 -2.61
N LEU A 226 -12.37 8.47 -2.21
CA LEU A 226 -12.93 7.34 -2.95
C LEU A 226 -13.56 7.74 -4.29
N ALA A 227 -14.06 8.98 -4.41
CA ALA A 227 -14.67 9.49 -5.63
C ALA A 227 -13.66 9.99 -6.68
N ILE A 228 -12.38 10.16 -6.32
CA ILE A 228 -11.37 10.65 -7.24
C ILE A 228 -10.92 9.53 -8.18
N ASP A 229 -11.28 9.66 -9.46
CA ASP A 229 -10.71 8.85 -10.55
C ASP A 229 -9.35 9.44 -10.94
N ARG A 230 -8.29 9.00 -10.29
CA ARG A 230 -6.93 9.30 -10.75
C ARG A 230 -6.58 8.32 -11.86
N LYS A 231 -6.63 8.78 -13.10
CA LYS A 231 -6.39 8.04 -14.36
C LYS A 231 -5.06 7.27 -14.44
N SER A 232 -4.22 7.29 -13.42
CA SER A 232 -2.87 6.73 -13.44
C SER A 232 -2.75 5.24 -13.07
N THR A 233 -3.84 4.50 -12.87
CA THR A 233 -3.76 3.10 -12.42
C THR A 233 -4.62 2.17 -13.26
N ARG A 234 -4.40 2.14 -14.57
CA ARG A 234 -4.90 1.08 -15.44
C ARG A 234 -3.85 -0.02 -15.62
N LEU A 235 -3.33 -0.57 -14.55
CA LEU A 235 -2.74 -1.90 -14.58
C LEU A 235 -3.41 -2.72 -13.48
N ASN A 236 -3.82 -3.93 -13.84
CA ASN A 236 -4.19 -4.98 -12.90
C ASN A 236 -2.95 -5.31 -12.06
N SER A 237 -2.60 -4.49 -11.09
CA SER A 237 -1.69 -4.89 -10.05
C SER A 237 -2.52 -5.69 -9.03
N SER A 238 -2.53 -6.98 -9.17
CA SER A 238 -2.96 -7.93 -8.14
C SER A 238 -2.11 -7.84 -6.87
N HIS A 239 -1.17 -6.89 -6.79
CA HIS A 239 -0.12 -6.81 -5.77
C HIS A 239 0.09 -5.37 -5.31
N ALA A 240 -0.76 -4.89 -4.43
CA ALA A 240 -0.47 -3.68 -3.68
C ALA A 240 -0.26 -4.06 -2.21
N ASN A 241 0.97 -4.03 -1.77
CA ASN A 241 1.34 -4.06 -0.37
C ASN A 241 1.73 -2.65 0.02
N ILE A 242 1.21 -2.13 1.13
CA ILE A 242 1.47 -0.76 1.53
C ILE A 242 2.10 -0.77 2.90
N SER A 243 3.27 -0.14 2.96
CA SER A 243 3.92 0.19 4.20
C SER A 243 3.84 1.71 4.41
N TYR A 244 3.55 2.13 5.63
CA TYR A 244 3.65 3.52 6.05
C TYR A 244 5.00 3.73 6.71
N ALA A 245 5.65 4.82 6.40
CA ALA A 245 6.84 5.26 7.10
C ALA A 245 6.48 6.15 8.30
#